data_25ca9b9edcbc70ce96c48a5b09f5aa74
#
_entry.id   25ca9b9edcbc70ce96c48a5b09f5aa74
#
_cell.length_a   1.000
_cell.length_b   1.000
_cell.length_c   1.000
_cell.angle_alpha   90.00
_cell.angle_beta   90.00
_cell.angle_gamma   90.00
#
_symmetry.space_group_name_H-M   'P 1'
#
loop_
_entity.id
_entity.type
_entity.pdbx_description
1 polymer ?
#
loop_
_entity_poly.entity_id
_entity_poly.type
_entity_poly.pdbx_seq_one_letter_code
_entity_poly.pdbx_strand_id
1 'polypeptide(L)'
;MRCPLLLSAVAVLLLVPGFAGIDPLVRLAPGATVRLSRYVPDGGWPARIGRLEPVAAVTIDSAAPGFGGFSALALTDGRATLLSDSGNWLRLRIAGGRLVSSETGALGAGPGRGWTKEDRDSESLAVDPAS
;
A
#
# COMPACT_ATOMS: atom_id res chain seq x y z
N MET A 1 55.02 -11.85 -0.71
CA MET A 1 54.11 -12.21 0.40
C MET A 1 52.85 -11.39 0.21
N ARG A 2 51.82 -11.95 -0.41
CA ARG A 2 50.66 -11.19 -0.87
C ARG A 2 49.35 -11.82 -0.36
N CYS A 3 48.77 -11.14 0.53
CA CYS A 3 47.35 -11.01 0.89
C CYS A 3 46.50 -12.25 1.16
N PRO A 4 46.83 -13.08 2.15
CA PRO A 4 45.82 -14.00 2.67
C PRO A 4 44.69 -13.26 3.43
N LEU A 5 44.99 -12.08 3.98
CA LEU A 5 44.01 -11.26 4.75
C LEU A 5 42.89 -10.71 3.87
N LEU A 6 43.17 -10.31 2.63
CA LEU A 6 42.15 -9.82 1.69
C LEU A 6 41.22 -10.94 1.21
N LEU A 7 41.76 -12.12 0.93
CA LEU A 7 40.96 -13.29 0.57
C LEU A 7 40.04 -13.75 1.72
N SER A 8 40.56 -13.71 2.94
CA SER A 8 39.75 -14.04 4.13
C SER A 8 38.63 -13.04 4.37
N ALA A 9 38.88 -11.73 4.16
CA ALA A 9 37.84 -10.70 4.32
C ALA A 9 36.75 -10.82 3.27
N VAL A 10 37.10 -11.13 2.01
CA VAL A 10 36.10 -11.38 0.94
C VAL A 10 35.30 -12.66 1.20
N ALA A 11 35.95 -13.71 1.68
CA ALA A 11 35.25 -14.97 2.02
C ALA A 11 34.26 -14.78 3.18
N VAL A 12 34.61 -13.99 4.19
CA VAL A 12 33.71 -13.67 5.31
C VAL A 12 32.53 -12.80 4.82
N LEU A 13 32.74 -11.86 3.90
CA LEU A 13 31.67 -11.06 3.30
C LEU A 13 30.69 -11.89 2.45
N LEU A 14 31.19 -12.95 1.79
CA LEU A 14 30.37 -13.88 1.01
C LEU A 14 29.65 -14.93 1.88
N LEU A 15 30.14 -15.16 3.10
CA LEU A 15 29.56 -16.11 4.05
C LEU A 15 28.61 -15.45 5.06
N VAL A 16 28.54 -14.13 5.12
CA VAL A 16 27.47 -13.44 5.85
C VAL A 16 26.22 -13.56 4.99
N PRO A 17 25.30 -14.48 5.29
CA PRO A 17 24.00 -14.45 4.62
C PRO A 17 23.45 -13.04 4.84
N GLY A 18 23.11 -12.36 3.75
CA GLY A 18 22.38 -11.12 3.86
C GLY A 18 21.16 -11.41 4.74
N PHE A 19 21.24 -10.99 5.98
CA PHE A 19 20.12 -11.10 6.91
C PHE A 19 19.11 -10.06 6.42
N ALA A 20 18.37 -10.42 5.39
CA ALA A 20 17.09 -9.79 5.11
C ALA A 20 16.20 -10.21 6.27
N GLY A 21 16.22 -9.42 7.34
CA GLY A 21 15.30 -9.60 8.43
C GLY A 21 13.91 -9.68 7.83
N ILE A 22 13.20 -10.76 8.06
CA ILE A 22 11.79 -10.85 7.71
C ILE A 22 11.09 -9.92 8.70
N ASP A 23 11.01 -8.64 8.35
CA ASP A 23 10.22 -7.70 9.13
C ASP A 23 8.76 -8.13 9.00
N PRO A 24 8.09 -8.46 10.11
CA PRO A 24 6.70 -8.83 10.07
C PRO A 24 5.89 -7.66 9.51
N LEU A 25 5.06 -7.91 8.51
CA LEU A 25 4.18 -6.90 7.94
C LEU A 25 3.23 -6.38 9.02
N VAL A 26 3.13 -5.06 9.12
CA VAL A 26 2.21 -4.42 10.05
C VAL A 26 0.81 -4.48 9.49
N ARG A 27 -0.12 -5.07 10.23
CA ARG A 27 -1.54 -5.15 9.86
C ARG A 27 -2.26 -3.86 10.20
N LEU A 28 -3.00 -3.35 9.24
CA LEU A 28 -3.92 -2.24 9.47
C LEU A 28 -5.10 -2.73 10.32
N ALA A 29 -5.25 -2.11 11.46
CA ALA A 29 -6.34 -2.47 12.39
C ALA A 29 -7.72 -2.16 11.78
N PRO A 30 -8.74 -3.00 12.04
CA PRO A 30 -10.12 -2.65 11.72
C PRO A 30 -10.54 -1.36 12.41
N GLY A 31 -11.26 -0.49 11.70
CA GLY A 31 -11.76 0.76 12.25
C GLY A 31 -10.70 1.84 12.48
N ALA A 32 -9.55 1.74 11.82
CA ALA A 32 -8.54 2.81 11.88
C ALA A 32 -9.12 4.13 11.37
N THR A 33 -8.79 5.22 12.06
CA THR A 33 -9.26 6.56 11.67
C THR A 33 -8.59 7.01 10.39
N VAL A 34 -9.38 7.32 9.39
CA VAL A 34 -8.94 7.81 8.08
C VAL A 34 -9.47 9.22 7.88
N ARG A 35 -8.64 10.08 7.32
CA ARG A 35 -9.00 11.47 6.98
C ARG A 35 -8.87 11.67 5.47
N LEU A 36 -9.82 12.41 4.90
CA LEU A 36 -9.73 12.91 3.55
C LEU A 36 -9.55 14.43 3.60
N SER A 37 -8.60 14.93 2.84
CA SER A 37 -8.45 16.34 2.56
C SER A 37 -8.42 16.58 1.07
N ARG A 38 -8.96 17.74 0.65
CA ARG A 38 -8.89 18.14 -0.76
C ARG A 38 -7.44 18.40 -1.12
N TYR A 39 -7.00 17.83 -2.22
CA TYR A 39 -5.69 18.11 -2.79
C TYR A 39 -5.84 19.08 -3.96
N VAL A 40 -5.01 20.12 -3.97
CA VAL A 40 -4.85 21.03 -5.10
C VAL A 40 -3.35 21.15 -5.35
N PRO A 41 -2.86 20.83 -6.55
CA PRO A 41 -1.42 20.95 -6.85
C PRO A 41 -0.99 22.42 -6.85
N ASP A 42 0.29 22.66 -6.59
CA ASP A 42 0.89 23.97 -6.73
C ASP A 42 0.72 24.47 -8.16
N GLY A 43 0.18 25.69 -8.33
CA GLY A 43 -0.18 26.25 -9.64
C GLY A 43 -1.56 25.84 -10.16
N GLY A 44 -2.33 25.06 -9.38
CA GLY A 44 -3.69 24.67 -9.75
C GLY A 44 -3.75 23.45 -10.69
N TRP A 45 -4.96 23.08 -11.05
CA TRP A 45 -5.19 21.96 -11.95
C TRP A 45 -5.06 22.42 -13.42
N PRO A 46 -4.35 21.65 -14.27
CA PRO A 46 -4.42 21.88 -15.70
C PRO A 46 -5.84 21.59 -16.19
N ALA A 47 -6.30 22.34 -17.18
CA ALA A 47 -7.63 22.09 -17.76
C ALA A 47 -7.78 20.68 -18.32
N ARG A 48 -6.70 20.10 -18.81
CA ARG A 48 -6.65 18.74 -19.37
C ARG A 48 -5.29 18.10 -19.18
N ILE A 49 -5.29 16.78 -19.04
CA ILE A 49 -4.10 15.92 -19.06
C ILE A 49 -4.28 14.93 -20.20
N GLY A 50 -3.77 15.27 -21.39
CA GLY A 50 -4.06 14.54 -22.61
C GLY A 50 -5.55 14.59 -22.96
N ARG A 51 -6.23 13.45 -22.94
CA ARG A 51 -7.68 13.34 -23.19
C ARG A 51 -8.53 13.38 -21.92
N LEU A 52 -7.89 13.43 -20.74
CA LEU A 52 -8.56 13.43 -19.46
C LEU A 52 -8.76 14.84 -18.94
N GLU A 53 -9.88 15.08 -18.29
CA GLU A 53 -10.20 16.30 -17.55
C GLU A 53 -10.15 15.97 -16.05
N PRO A 54 -9.27 16.66 -15.27
CA PRO A 54 -9.22 16.45 -13.83
C PRO A 54 -10.50 16.94 -13.17
N VAL A 55 -11.18 16.07 -12.42
CA VAL A 55 -12.44 16.40 -11.73
C VAL A 55 -12.18 16.76 -10.28
N ALA A 56 -11.40 15.96 -9.59
CA ALA A 56 -11.05 16.15 -8.20
C ALA A 56 -9.84 15.28 -7.80
N ALA A 57 -9.15 15.70 -6.74
CA ALA A 57 -8.23 14.82 -6.03
C ALA A 57 -8.34 15.03 -4.53
N VAL A 58 -8.01 13.98 -3.82
CA VAL A 58 -8.00 13.96 -2.36
C VAL A 58 -6.72 13.30 -1.87
N THR A 59 -6.21 13.80 -0.77
CA THR A 59 -5.21 13.10 0.03
C THR A 59 -5.94 12.25 1.05
N ILE A 60 -5.52 11.01 1.16
CA ILE A 60 -6.02 10.05 2.15
C ILE A 60 -4.91 9.87 3.17
N ASP A 61 -5.20 10.09 4.43
CA ASP A 61 -4.22 10.05 5.52
C ASP A 61 -4.75 9.31 6.75
N SER A 62 -3.83 8.65 7.46
CA SER A 62 -4.07 7.99 8.73
C SER A 62 -2.77 7.85 9.53
N ALA A 63 -2.84 8.03 10.83
CA ALA A 63 -1.74 7.75 11.74
C ALA A 63 -1.65 6.26 12.15
N ALA A 64 -2.54 5.41 11.64
CA ALA A 64 -2.56 4.01 12.01
C ALA A 64 -1.34 3.27 11.45
N PRO A 65 -0.66 2.44 12.26
CA PRO A 65 0.40 1.57 11.77
C PRO A 65 -0.10 0.67 10.63
N GLY A 66 0.73 0.48 9.60
CA GLY A 66 0.38 -0.32 8.42
C GLY A 66 -0.49 0.42 7.39
N PHE A 67 -0.79 1.71 7.60
CA PHE A 67 -1.50 2.51 6.62
C PHE A 67 -0.54 3.00 5.52
N GLY A 68 -0.89 2.74 4.27
CA GLY A 68 -0.11 3.17 3.10
C GLY A 68 0.26 2.02 2.18
N GLY A 69 1.14 2.30 1.20
CA GLY A 69 1.58 1.32 0.22
C GLY A 69 0.45 0.78 -0.66
N PHE A 70 -0.60 1.57 -0.93
CA PHE A 70 -1.72 1.14 -1.76
C PHE A 70 -1.29 1.10 -3.22
N SER A 71 -1.29 -0.08 -3.80
CA SER A 71 -0.87 -0.39 -5.18
C SER A 71 -2.06 -0.70 -6.10
N ALA A 72 -3.21 -1.05 -5.55
CA ALA A 72 -4.40 -1.36 -6.32
C ALA A 72 -5.61 -0.54 -5.86
N LEU A 73 -6.47 -0.17 -6.83
CA LEU A 73 -7.70 0.59 -6.62
C LEU A 73 -8.82 0.01 -7.48
N ALA A 74 -9.95 -0.26 -6.86
CA ALA A 74 -11.21 -0.51 -7.53
C ALA A 74 -12.24 0.55 -7.13
N LEU A 75 -13.01 1.04 -8.11
CA LEU A 75 -14.07 2.02 -7.88
C LEU A 75 -15.39 1.44 -8.40
N THR A 76 -16.35 1.29 -7.50
CA THR A 76 -17.69 0.74 -7.84
C THR A 76 -18.75 1.48 -7.04
N ASP A 77 -19.73 2.06 -7.70
CA ASP A 77 -20.91 2.71 -7.09
C ASP A 77 -20.58 3.73 -5.98
N GLY A 78 -19.56 4.57 -6.23
CA GLY A 78 -19.11 5.58 -5.26
C GLY A 78 -18.35 5.01 -4.04
N ARG A 79 -17.98 3.74 -4.11
CA ARG A 79 -17.08 3.07 -3.16
C ARG A 79 -15.72 2.88 -3.80
N ALA A 80 -14.69 3.34 -3.13
CA ALA A 80 -13.31 3.09 -3.48
C ALA A 80 -12.75 1.99 -2.56
N THR A 81 -12.23 0.93 -3.15
CA THR A 81 -11.50 -0.10 -2.42
C THR A 81 -10.04 -0.04 -2.83
N LEU A 82 -9.18 0.15 -1.86
CA LEU A 82 -7.73 0.21 -2.04
C LEU A 82 -7.11 -1.02 -1.37
N LEU A 83 -6.11 -1.59 -1.99
CA LEU A 83 -5.34 -2.71 -1.47
C LEU A 83 -3.86 -2.35 -1.51
N SER A 84 -3.15 -2.56 -0.41
CA SER A 84 -1.71 -2.36 -0.34
C SER A 84 -0.95 -3.63 -0.73
N ASP A 85 0.31 -3.46 -1.11
CA ASP A 85 1.26 -4.55 -1.36
C ASP A 85 1.46 -5.46 -0.14
N SER A 86 1.23 -4.95 1.06
CA SER A 86 1.27 -5.71 2.31
C SER A 86 -0.05 -6.39 2.67
N GLY A 87 -1.05 -6.38 1.77
CA GLY A 87 -2.35 -7.00 1.99
C GLY A 87 -3.26 -6.24 2.96
N ASN A 88 -2.96 -4.99 3.28
CA ASN A 88 -3.88 -4.11 4.00
C ASN A 88 -4.88 -3.50 3.04
N TRP A 89 -6.12 -3.37 3.46
CA TRP A 89 -7.17 -2.80 2.62
C TRP A 89 -7.87 -1.63 3.29
N LEU A 90 -8.35 -0.72 2.44
CA LEU A 90 -9.13 0.44 2.82
C LEU A 90 -10.34 0.53 1.89
N ARG A 91 -11.54 0.59 2.44
CA ARG A 91 -12.77 0.90 1.72
C ARG A 91 -13.27 2.27 2.12
N LEU A 92 -13.58 3.08 1.12
CA LEU A 92 -14.08 4.43 1.30
C LEU A 92 -15.42 4.56 0.60
N ARG A 93 -16.38 5.19 1.26
CA ARG A 93 -17.57 5.70 0.62
C ARG A 93 -17.48 7.21 0.56
N ILE A 94 -17.53 7.74 -0.66
CA ILE A 94 -17.38 9.16 -0.94
C ILE A 94 -18.67 9.64 -1.61
N ALA A 95 -19.28 10.68 -1.10
CA ALA A 95 -20.44 11.33 -1.70
C ALA A 95 -20.26 12.85 -1.64
N GLY A 96 -20.50 13.53 -2.77
CA GLY A 96 -20.32 14.98 -2.87
C GLY A 96 -18.91 15.46 -2.53
N GLY A 97 -17.88 14.64 -2.82
CA GLY A 97 -16.47 14.95 -2.51
C GLY A 97 -16.11 14.85 -1.02
N ARG A 98 -16.98 14.25 -0.21
CA ARG A 98 -16.79 14.08 1.25
C ARG A 98 -16.73 12.59 1.62
N LEU A 99 -15.89 12.27 2.59
CA LEU A 99 -15.90 10.94 3.20
C LEU A 99 -17.19 10.74 4.00
N VAL A 100 -17.95 9.71 3.64
CA VAL A 100 -19.17 9.29 4.34
C VAL A 100 -18.85 8.21 5.36
N SER A 101 -18.05 7.22 4.94
CA SER A 101 -17.59 6.14 5.81
C SER A 101 -16.25 5.59 5.32
N SER A 102 -15.51 5.03 6.23
CA SER A 102 -14.29 4.28 5.93
C SER A 102 -14.27 2.98 6.72
N GLU A 103 -13.73 1.94 6.10
CA GLU A 103 -13.47 0.65 6.70
C GLU A 103 -12.04 0.28 6.40
N THR A 104 -11.34 -0.28 7.37
CA THR A 104 -9.94 -0.70 7.24
C THR A 104 -9.77 -2.10 7.76
N GLY A 105 -8.75 -2.77 7.27
CA GLY A 105 -8.39 -4.10 7.72
C GLY A 105 -7.21 -4.68 6.95
N ALA A 106 -6.97 -5.95 7.17
CA ALA A 106 -5.98 -6.73 6.44
C ALA A 106 -6.63 -7.99 5.88
N LEU A 107 -6.11 -8.48 4.76
CA LEU A 107 -6.51 -9.76 4.20
C LEU A 107 -6.28 -10.88 5.23
N GLY A 108 -7.12 -11.90 5.19
CA GLY A 108 -6.96 -13.11 5.99
C GLY A 108 -5.61 -13.79 5.70
N ALA A 109 -5.23 -14.80 6.48
CA ALA A 109 -4.07 -15.62 6.19
C ALA A 109 -4.28 -16.31 4.83
N GLY A 110 -3.41 -16.01 3.87
CA GLY A 110 -3.36 -16.67 2.56
C GLY A 110 -2.54 -17.96 2.61
N PRO A 111 -2.32 -18.61 1.47
CA PRO A 111 -1.33 -19.66 1.36
C PRO A 111 0.04 -19.13 1.79
N GLY A 112 0.88 -19.99 2.38
CA GLY A 112 2.17 -19.58 2.95
C GLY A 112 2.09 -19.24 4.43
N ARG A 113 3.09 -18.55 4.94
CA ARG A 113 3.14 -18.12 6.34
C ARG A 113 2.29 -16.89 6.64
N GLY A 114 1.82 -16.19 5.60
CA GLY A 114 0.87 -15.07 5.65
C GLY A 114 1.34 -13.83 6.41
N TRP A 115 2.63 -13.73 6.73
CA TRP A 115 3.21 -12.68 7.56
C TRP A 115 4.45 -12.04 6.93
N THR A 116 4.88 -12.56 5.77
CA THR A 116 6.01 -12.03 5.03
C THR A 116 5.54 -11.25 3.82
N LYS A 117 6.37 -10.36 3.31
CA LYS A 117 6.06 -9.57 2.12
C LYS A 117 5.85 -10.48 0.90
N GLU A 118 6.66 -11.54 0.77
CA GLU A 118 6.58 -12.48 -0.33
C GLU A 118 5.23 -13.20 -0.42
N ASP A 119 4.58 -13.44 0.73
CA ASP A 119 3.27 -14.08 0.80
C ASP A 119 2.11 -13.09 0.51
N ARG A 120 2.40 -11.78 0.41
CA ARG A 120 1.40 -10.72 0.39
C ARG A 120 1.61 -9.61 -0.63
N ASP A 121 2.53 -9.79 -1.54
CA ASP A 121 2.83 -8.80 -2.59
C ASP A 121 1.65 -8.69 -3.57
N SER A 122 0.64 -7.92 -3.15
CA SER A 122 -0.62 -7.75 -3.89
C SER A 122 -0.49 -6.63 -4.90
N GLU A 123 -0.47 -6.98 -6.19
CA GLU A 123 -0.27 -6.03 -7.30
C GLU A 123 -1.57 -5.63 -8.00
N SER A 124 -2.67 -6.31 -7.72
CA SER A 124 -3.95 -6.05 -8.39
C SER A 124 -5.15 -6.38 -7.51
N LEU A 125 -6.27 -5.75 -7.81
CA LEU A 125 -7.56 -5.95 -7.17
C LEU A 125 -8.64 -6.12 -8.23
N ALA A 126 -9.39 -7.20 -8.13
CA ALA A 126 -10.62 -7.39 -8.87
C ALA A 126 -11.80 -7.46 -7.88
N VAL A 127 -12.89 -6.78 -8.20
CA VAL A 127 -14.11 -6.79 -7.39
C VAL A 127 -15.21 -7.46 -8.20
N ASP A 128 -15.82 -8.48 -7.63
CA ASP A 128 -17.00 -9.09 -8.19
C ASP A 128 -18.20 -8.15 -7.98
N PRO A 129 -18.87 -7.67 -9.04
CA PRO A 129 -20.02 -6.77 -8.90
C PRO A 129 -21.24 -7.45 -8.26
N ALA A 130 -21.24 -8.78 -8.14
CA ALA A 130 -22.34 -9.55 -7.55
C ALA A 130 -22.18 -9.81 -6.04
N SER A 131 -21.06 -9.37 -5.42
CA SER A 131 -20.76 -9.60 -4.00
C SER A 131 -21.07 -8.40 -3.11
#